data_aa8e77118529dac54e3be190e41baa43
#
_entry.id   aa8e77118529dac54e3be190e41baa43
#
_cell.length_a   1.000
_cell.length_b   1.000
_cell.length_c   1.000
_cell.angle_alpha   90.00
_cell.angle_beta   90.00
_cell.angle_gamma   90.00
#
_symmetry.space_group_name_H-M   'P 1'
#
loop_
_entity.id
_entity.type
_entity.pdbx_description
1 polymer ?
#
loop_
_entity_poly.entity_id
_entity_poly.type
_entity_poly.pdbx_seq_one_letter_code
_entity_poly.pdbx_strand_id
1 'polypeptide(L)'
;MKNNAFYQFPQWLFDSNYKELSIRAKLLYMLIFDRRTLSIQNKWHDKNGDVFVYFTNQQFMDLLNCNEKTVIKAKKELQDFGLIKEERQGVNKPNRLYISGTVKNTGQELEKLQYGTVKNTGQELEKLQYGTV
;
A
#
# COMPACT_ATOMS: atom_id res chain seq x y z
N MET A 1 2.97 -13.87 23.87
CA MET A 1 4.29 -13.35 23.56
C MET A 1 4.28 -12.50 22.31
N LYS A 2 5.00 -11.39 22.34
CA LYS A 2 5.08 -10.51 21.18
C LYS A 2 6.10 -11.04 20.20
N ASN A 3 5.81 -10.94 18.91
CA ASN A 3 6.81 -11.20 17.88
C ASN A 3 7.46 -9.89 17.46
N ASN A 4 8.45 -9.96 16.61
CA ASN A 4 9.17 -8.78 16.14
C ASN A 4 8.69 -8.29 14.78
N ALA A 5 7.50 -8.71 14.38
CA ALA A 5 6.94 -8.25 13.11
C ALA A 5 6.56 -6.77 13.20
N PHE A 6 6.73 -6.08 12.12
CA PHE A 6 6.39 -4.66 12.04
C PHE A 6 5.94 -4.32 10.62
N TYR A 7 5.23 -3.21 10.50
CA TYR A 7 4.81 -2.70 9.20
C TYR A 7 5.84 -1.73 8.67
N GLN A 8 6.03 -1.74 7.35
CA GLN A 8 6.84 -0.73 6.69
C GLN A 8 5.94 0.44 6.32
N PHE A 9 6.38 1.63 6.70
CA PHE A 9 5.64 2.85 6.40
C PHE A 9 6.40 3.64 5.35
N PRO A 10 5.85 3.83 4.13
CA PRO A 10 6.55 4.59 3.11
C PRO A 10 6.75 6.03 3.54
N GLN A 11 8.01 6.45 3.57
CA GLN A 11 8.34 7.80 4.05
C GLN A 11 7.73 8.89 3.18
N TRP A 12 7.54 8.62 1.89
CA TRP A 12 7.01 9.62 0.97
C TRP A 12 5.57 10.02 1.30
N LEU A 13 4.87 9.24 2.11
CA LEU A 13 3.52 9.62 2.57
C LEU A 13 3.54 10.89 3.42
N PHE A 14 4.69 11.27 3.93
CA PHE A 14 4.83 12.53 4.67
C PHE A 14 5.29 13.69 3.80
N ASP A 15 5.50 13.47 2.51
CA ASP A 15 5.89 14.54 1.60
C ASP A 15 4.78 15.57 1.45
N SER A 16 5.17 16.78 1.06
CA SER A 16 4.23 17.88 0.94
C SER A 16 3.07 17.59 -0.01
N ASN A 17 3.30 16.74 -1.02
CA ASN A 17 2.23 16.36 -1.95
C ASN A 17 1.07 15.65 -1.28
N TYR A 18 1.32 15.07 -0.10
CA TYR A 18 0.32 14.25 0.59
C TYR A 18 -0.06 14.83 1.94
N LYS A 19 0.16 16.12 2.13
CA LYS A 19 -0.17 16.78 3.40
C LYS A 19 -1.66 16.68 3.74
N GLU A 20 -2.50 16.68 2.72
CA GLU A 20 -3.94 16.68 2.92
C GLU A 20 -4.50 15.30 3.24
N LEU A 21 -3.69 14.26 3.13
CA LEU A 21 -4.14 12.94 3.54
C LEU A 21 -4.22 12.86 5.06
N SER A 22 -5.33 12.32 5.54
CA SER A 22 -5.48 12.11 6.98
C SER A 22 -4.53 11.02 7.45
N ILE A 23 -4.26 11.01 8.75
CA ILE A 23 -3.43 9.98 9.36
C ILE A 23 -4.04 8.60 9.11
N ARG A 24 -5.36 8.48 9.21
CA ARG A 24 -6.02 7.20 8.99
C ARG A 24 -5.86 6.71 7.56
N ALA A 25 -5.89 7.64 6.59
CA ALA A 25 -5.65 7.26 5.19
C ALA A 25 -4.23 6.75 5.02
N LYS A 26 -3.26 7.41 5.63
CA LYS A 26 -1.86 6.97 5.55
C LYS A 26 -1.66 5.60 6.19
N LEU A 27 -2.28 5.37 7.34
CA LEU A 27 -2.20 4.07 7.99
C LEU A 27 -2.88 2.99 7.16
N LEU A 28 -4.00 3.32 6.55
CA LEU A 28 -4.71 2.38 5.70
C LEU A 28 -3.85 1.99 4.50
N TYR A 29 -3.17 2.96 3.90
CA TYR A 29 -2.23 2.69 2.81
C TYR A 29 -1.12 1.74 3.28
N MET A 30 -0.57 1.99 4.47
CA MET A 30 0.47 1.14 5.04
C MET A 30 -0.01 -0.31 5.14
N LEU A 31 -1.24 -0.51 5.60
CA LEU A 31 -1.79 -1.85 5.75
C LEU A 31 -1.96 -2.55 4.40
N ILE A 32 -2.42 -1.81 3.40
CA ILE A 32 -2.57 -2.37 2.05
C ILE A 32 -1.20 -2.71 1.48
N PHE A 33 -0.24 -1.82 1.65
CA PHE A 33 1.10 -2.01 1.15
C PHE A 33 1.74 -3.26 1.75
N ASP A 34 1.57 -3.44 3.04
CA ASP A 34 2.07 -4.64 3.72
C ASP A 34 1.39 -5.90 3.19
N ARG A 35 0.07 -5.87 3.03
CA ARG A 35 -0.68 -7.03 2.56
C ARG A 35 -0.27 -7.38 1.13
N ARG A 36 0.17 -6.41 0.36
CA ARG A 36 0.60 -6.62 -1.02
C ARG A 36 1.78 -7.59 -1.10
N THR A 37 2.68 -7.55 -0.13
CA THR A 37 3.79 -8.50 -0.07
C THR A 37 3.26 -9.93 0.00
N LEU A 38 2.28 -10.16 0.85
CA LEU A 38 1.65 -11.48 0.97
C LEU A 38 0.98 -11.89 -0.35
N SER A 39 0.32 -10.94 -1.02
CA SER A 39 -0.33 -11.23 -2.29
C SER A 39 0.68 -11.65 -3.36
N ILE A 40 1.83 -10.99 -3.39
CA ILE A 40 2.89 -11.36 -4.32
C ILE A 40 3.35 -12.79 -4.05
N GLN A 41 3.58 -13.12 -2.79
CA GLN A 41 4.01 -14.45 -2.40
C GLN A 41 2.97 -15.51 -2.76
N ASN A 42 1.69 -15.17 -2.67
CA ASN A 42 0.60 -16.09 -2.99
C ASN A 42 0.18 -16.03 -4.47
N LYS A 43 0.86 -15.22 -5.26
CA LYS A 43 0.59 -15.05 -6.69
C LYS A 43 -0.83 -14.54 -6.95
N TRP A 44 -1.31 -13.65 -6.12
CA TRP A 44 -2.63 -13.02 -6.29
C TRP A 44 -2.49 -11.84 -7.23
N HIS A 45 -2.63 -12.12 -8.52
CA HIS A 45 -2.62 -11.09 -9.56
C HIS A 45 -3.74 -11.37 -10.54
N ASP A 46 -4.17 -10.34 -11.25
CA ASP A 46 -5.23 -10.49 -12.23
C ASP A 46 -4.65 -10.97 -13.57
N LYS A 47 -5.52 -11.05 -14.57
CA LYS A 47 -5.10 -11.55 -15.88
C LYS A 47 -4.08 -10.65 -16.57
N ASN A 48 -3.98 -9.41 -16.13
CA ASN A 48 -3.00 -8.46 -16.66
C ASN A 48 -1.69 -8.49 -15.89
N GLY A 49 -1.61 -9.32 -14.85
CA GLY A 49 -0.42 -9.40 -14.02
C GLY A 49 -0.36 -8.38 -12.89
N ASP A 50 -1.40 -7.59 -12.72
CA ASP A 50 -1.44 -6.60 -11.66
C ASP A 50 -1.78 -7.26 -10.32
N VAL A 51 -0.97 -6.98 -9.31
CA VAL A 51 -1.14 -7.55 -7.99
C VAL A 51 -2.28 -6.83 -7.26
N PHE A 52 -3.15 -7.61 -6.64
CA PHE A 52 -4.24 -7.07 -5.84
C PHE A 52 -4.23 -7.66 -4.43
N VAL A 53 -4.87 -6.95 -3.51
CA VAL A 53 -5.03 -7.46 -2.16
C VAL A 53 -6.52 -7.55 -1.83
N TYR A 54 -6.84 -8.48 -0.95
CA TYR A 54 -8.16 -8.58 -0.34
C TYR A 54 -8.03 -8.04 1.09
N PHE A 55 -8.79 -7.00 1.38
CA PHE A 55 -8.76 -6.39 2.70
C PHE A 55 -10.14 -5.80 2.94
N THR A 56 -10.89 -6.39 3.86
CA THR A 56 -12.27 -5.97 4.08
C THR A 56 -12.33 -4.72 4.95
N ASN A 57 -13.44 -4.00 4.84
CA ASN A 57 -13.65 -2.84 5.71
C ASN A 57 -13.64 -3.25 7.17
N GLN A 58 -14.19 -4.43 7.49
CA GLN A 58 -14.19 -4.90 8.88
C GLN A 58 -12.78 -5.10 9.39
N GLN A 59 -11.88 -5.63 8.56
CA GLN A 59 -10.49 -5.81 8.96
C GLN A 59 -9.82 -4.46 9.25
N PHE A 60 -10.08 -3.46 8.39
CA PHE A 60 -9.56 -2.12 8.65
C PHE A 60 -10.14 -1.52 9.93
N MET A 61 -11.44 -1.69 10.14
CA MET A 61 -12.09 -1.18 11.34
C MET A 61 -11.46 -1.77 12.60
N ASP A 62 -11.21 -3.06 12.58
CA ASP A 62 -10.63 -3.75 13.73
C ASP A 62 -9.20 -3.30 13.99
N LEU A 63 -8.40 -3.17 12.94
CA LEU A 63 -6.99 -2.80 13.09
C LEU A 63 -6.82 -1.33 13.47
N LEU A 64 -7.65 -0.46 12.90
CA LEU A 64 -7.52 0.98 13.12
C LEU A 64 -8.43 1.49 14.24
N ASN A 65 -9.25 0.60 14.80
CA ASN A 65 -10.17 0.95 15.87
C ASN A 65 -11.04 2.14 15.48
N CYS A 66 -11.76 2.01 14.38
CA CYS A 66 -12.62 3.06 13.89
C CYS A 66 -13.86 2.43 13.24
N ASN A 67 -14.84 3.28 12.89
CA ASN A 67 -16.07 2.78 12.28
C ASN A 67 -15.92 2.69 10.76
N GLU A 68 -16.91 2.08 10.13
CA GLU A 68 -16.88 1.86 8.70
C GLU A 68 -16.87 3.16 7.90
N LYS A 69 -17.59 4.16 8.38
CA LYS A 69 -17.62 5.46 7.70
C LYS A 69 -16.21 6.06 7.59
N THR A 70 -15.44 5.91 8.65
CA THR A 70 -14.04 6.40 8.65
C THR A 70 -13.20 5.63 7.64
N VAL A 71 -13.38 4.32 7.55
CA VAL A 71 -12.66 3.50 6.57
C VAL A 71 -13.02 3.93 5.15
N ILE A 72 -14.29 4.09 4.87
CA ILE A 72 -14.75 4.49 3.54
C ILE A 72 -14.16 5.85 3.17
N LYS A 73 -14.16 6.79 4.11
CA LYS A 73 -13.59 8.11 3.87
C LYS A 73 -12.08 8.02 3.59
N ALA A 74 -11.37 7.22 4.36
CA ALA A 74 -9.93 7.06 4.17
C ALA A 74 -9.62 6.44 2.80
N LYS A 75 -10.39 5.43 2.39
CA LYS A 75 -10.24 4.84 1.06
C LYS A 75 -10.48 5.88 -0.03
N LYS A 76 -11.50 6.70 0.14
CA LYS A 76 -11.80 7.73 -0.84
C LYS A 76 -10.66 8.72 -0.97
N GLU A 77 -10.08 9.13 0.15
CA GLU A 77 -8.92 10.02 0.13
C GLU A 77 -7.79 9.42 -0.70
N LEU A 78 -7.47 8.15 -0.45
CA LEU A 78 -6.39 7.49 -1.16
C LEU A 78 -6.70 7.36 -2.66
N GLN A 79 -7.95 7.09 -3.00
CA GLN A 79 -8.34 7.00 -4.40
C GLN A 79 -8.29 8.36 -5.07
N ASP A 80 -8.72 9.41 -4.38
CA ASP A 80 -8.67 10.77 -4.91
C ASP A 80 -7.23 11.22 -5.19
N PHE A 81 -6.29 10.75 -4.40
CA PHE A 81 -4.88 11.03 -4.62
C PHE A 81 -4.22 10.08 -5.62
N GLY A 82 -4.99 9.13 -6.16
CA GLY A 82 -4.47 8.19 -7.15
C GLY A 82 -3.54 7.13 -6.58
N LEU A 83 -3.60 6.88 -5.29
CA LEU A 83 -2.68 5.96 -4.62
C LEU A 83 -3.20 4.53 -4.57
N ILE A 84 -4.51 4.35 -4.58
CA ILE A 84 -5.11 3.02 -4.64
C ILE A 84 -6.28 3.04 -5.61
N LYS A 85 -6.67 1.85 -6.01
CA LYS A 85 -7.86 1.63 -6.82
C LYS A 85 -8.63 0.48 -6.20
N GLU A 86 -9.93 0.63 -6.05
CA GLU A 86 -10.79 -0.44 -5.56
C GLU A 86 -11.70 -0.91 -6.67
N GLU A 87 -11.78 -2.22 -6.86
CA GLU A 87 -12.55 -2.81 -7.94
C GLU A 87 -13.52 -3.84 -7.38
N ARG A 88 -14.79 -3.67 -7.69
CA ARG A 88 -15.82 -4.63 -7.29
C ARG A 88 -15.81 -5.81 -8.25
N GLN A 89 -15.94 -7.01 -7.72
CA GLN A 89 -16.00 -8.20 -8.53
C GLN A 89 -17.40 -8.76 -8.71
N GLY A 90 -18.35 -8.27 -7.89
CA GLY A 90 -19.72 -8.72 -7.97
C GLY A 90 -20.25 -9.15 -6.62
N VAL A 91 -21.47 -9.73 -6.64
CA VAL A 91 -22.15 -10.13 -5.43
C VAL A 91 -21.39 -11.28 -4.78
N ASN A 92 -21.24 -11.21 -3.47
CA ASN A 92 -20.61 -12.25 -2.66
C ASN A 92 -19.13 -12.48 -2.97
N LYS A 93 -18.49 -11.53 -3.64
CA LYS A 93 -17.04 -11.58 -3.88
C LYS A 93 -16.38 -10.37 -3.25
N PRO A 94 -15.21 -10.56 -2.63
CA PRO A 94 -14.52 -9.42 -2.04
C PRO A 94 -14.03 -8.47 -3.13
N ASN A 95 -13.95 -7.19 -2.79
CA ASN A 95 -13.38 -6.21 -3.69
C ASN A 95 -11.87 -6.39 -3.76
N ARG A 96 -11.33 -6.07 -4.92
CA ARG A 96 -9.88 -6.06 -5.10
C ARG A 96 -9.35 -4.66 -4.86
N LEU A 97 -8.23 -4.59 -4.13
CA LEU A 97 -7.55 -3.31 -3.91
C LEU A 97 -6.20 -3.36 -4.60
N TYR A 98 -5.92 -2.35 -5.38
CA TYR A 98 -4.65 -2.22 -6.11
C TYR A 98 -3.93 -0.98 -5.60
N ILE A 99 -2.61 -1.09 -5.47
CA ILE A 99 -1.77 0.08 -5.25
C ILE A 99 -1.42 0.64 -6.62
N SER A 100 -1.58 1.94 -6.75
CA SER A 100 -1.31 2.63 -8.02
C SER A 100 -0.43 3.85 -7.73
N GLY A 101 -0.32 4.72 -8.71
CA GLY A 101 0.46 5.93 -8.53
C GLY A 101 1.94 5.67 -8.69
N THR A 102 2.70 5.90 -7.64
CA THR A 102 4.16 5.85 -7.70
C THR A 102 4.73 4.45 -7.77
N VAL A 103 3.93 3.43 -7.42
CA VAL A 103 4.42 2.06 -7.37
C VAL A 103 3.91 1.32 -8.59
N LYS A 104 4.83 0.80 -9.38
CA LYS A 104 4.45 -0.06 -10.49
C LYS A 104 4.00 -1.41 -9.98
N ASN A 105 3.13 -2.04 -10.74
CA ASN A 105 2.50 -3.28 -10.30
C ASN A 105 3.14 -4.51 -10.91
N THR A 106 4.45 -4.50 -11.07
CA THR A 106 5.16 -5.66 -11.57
C THR A 106 6.02 -6.24 -10.48
N GLY A 107 6.14 -7.55 -10.45
CA GLY A 107 7.00 -8.21 -9.48
C GLY A 107 8.45 -7.76 -9.62
N GLN A 108 8.86 -7.52 -10.84
CA GLN A 108 10.21 -7.10 -11.12
C GLN A 108 10.55 -5.77 -10.45
N GLU A 109 9.65 -4.82 -10.54
CA GLU A 109 9.87 -3.52 -9.92
C GLU A 109 9.80 -3.59 -8.41
N LEU A 110 8.96 -4.45 -7.90
CA LEU A 110 8.89 -4.66 -6.46
C LEU A 110 10.18 -5.25 -5.92
N GLU A 111 10.79 -6.15 -6.67
CA GLU A 111 12.07 -6.69 -6.27
C GLU A 111 13.12 -5.60 -6.18
N LYS A 112 13.13 -4.70 -7.14
CA LYS A 112 14.06 -3.57 -7.10
C LYS A 112 13.82 -2.71 -5.87
N LEU A 113 12.58 -2.44 -5.55
CA LEU A 113 12.26 -1.64 -4.38
C LEU A 113 12.69 -2.30 -3.09
N GLN A 114 12.56 -3.60 -3.02
CA GLN A 114 12.96 -4.33 -1.83
C GLN A 114 14.45 -4.32 -1.60
N TYR A 115 15.22 -4.36 -2.66
CA TYR A 115 16.68 -4.33 -2.55
C TYR A 115 17.23 -2.93 -2.46
N GLY A 116 16.57 -2.05 -3.14
CA GLY A 116 17.09 -0.73 -3.30
C GLY A 116 16.86 0.12 -2.10
N THR A 117 16.27 -0.30 -1.28
CA THR A 117 16.15 0.65 -0.25
C THR A 117 17.31 1.59 -0.30
N VAL A 118 17.52 1.30 -1.29
CA VAL A 118 18.08 1.76 -1.63
C VAL A 118 18.61 2.25 -2.56
N LYS A 119 18.99 2.53 -3.22
CA LYS A 119 19.54 3.11 -4.04
C LYS A 119 19.12 4.09 -4.70
N ASN A 120 18.83 4.27 -4.87
CA ASN A 120 18.72 4.99 -5.00
C ASN A 120 18.71 5.62 -5.20
N THR A 121 18.94 5.76 -5.74
CA THR A 121 19.24 6.09 -5.47
C THR A 121 19.60 6.32 -5.46
N GLY A 122 20.13 6.29 -5.79
CA GLY A 122 20.92 6.26 -5.47
C GLY A 122 20.97 6.72 -5.68
N GLN A 123 21.27 6.80 -6.21
CA GLN A 123 21.42 6.83 -6.14
C GLN A 123 20.98 7.08 -5.76
N GLU A 124 20.75 7.21 -6.10
CA GLU A 124 20.53 6.96 -5.47
C GLU A 124 20.56 6.93 -4.62
N LEU A 125 20.92 6.81 -4.78
CA LEU A 125 21.11 6.29 -3.79
C LEU A 125 21.41 6.69 -3.29
N GLU A 126 22.12 6.92 -3.44
CA GLU A 126 22.45 6.94 -2.97
C GLU A 126 21.96 7.59 -2.66
N LYS A 127 21.63 7.86 -3.24
CA LYS A 127 21.08 8.03 -2.81
C LYS A 127 20.46 7.95 -2.16
N LEU A 128 20.53 7.66 -2.66
CA LEU A 128 20.11 7.06 -1.78
C LEU A 128 20.02 7.02 -0.89
N GLN A 129 20.61 6.98 -0.77
CA GLN A 129 20.68 6.45 0.26
C GLN A 129 20.30 6.88 1.10
N TYR A 130 20.42 7.10 0.50
CA TYR A 130 20.06 6.91 1.47
C TYR A 130 19.41 7.20 1.75
N GLY A 131 19.57 7.39 1.00
CA GLY A 131 19.31 7.29 1.33
C GLY A 131 18.58 7.44 1.22
N THR A 132 18.93 7.68 0.64
CA THR A 132 18.68 7.40 0.93
C THR A 132 18.25 7.53 1.01
N VAL A 133 18.75 7.82 0.52
CA VAL A 133 18.81 7.52 1.04
C VAL A 133 18.55 7.51 1.21
#